data_644c1e282fc082de10035e346e81735c
#
_entry.id   644c1e282fc082de10035e346e81735c
#
_cell.length_a   1.000
_cell.length_b   1.000
_cell.length_c   1.000
_cell.angle_alpha   90.00
_cell.angle_beta   90.00
_cell.angle_gamma   90.00
#
_symmetry.space_group_name_H-M   'P 1'
#
loop_
_entity.id
_entity.type
_entity.pdbx_description
1 polymer ?
#
loop_
_entity_poly.entity_id
_entity_poly.type
_entity_poly.pdbx_seq_one_letter_code
_entity_poly.pdbx_strand_id
1 'polypeptide(L)'
;VQPLFDVHCVKCHGPLEQKSGLELDTPEAILKGGDDGAVISAGKPETSALYLNLASGADPHMPPKKQLSDAEREMVRAWIAAMPAMPEKPKAPEVETRNFTSVTEAIDTLISEGWTQRSVQPAKPVSDSVWCRRVYLDLAGRIPTLPELNVFLSQPAETRRTALVDQLLASPEYPVHMRELWDVFLMGRTKRDNQEDRRKSNGWWAFLEKAFANDRPWNTVVHDFLVARSTNADNKGSAWFLYERRNEFQRIAEAVAPIIYGTKVDCAQCHDHPLVREIKQAHYWALVAAFNRGKNVERGNEVGESAVGGFINFTNLKKESQPALLTLLTGRTVDEPRPAGDQQETDSDDKYVDAKAKAKVPKFSRREAFADAATQENPLLARAFVNRMWAALLGRGIIHPADEMNARNPASHPALLDWLAKDFAAHNYAPRRLIRGIVLSKAYALGAGSDAPPEAFAANIERPLSAEQISRSWRVAAGRSPDDDALRKAVVTALPDVLPKEYNATFQQAQFLTNSPAFAALLKPMPGSIPALLGALPTNEARASLAFLATEGRLPDAEEASQAAAFLKSHAGAPADGVRDLLWALTTSAEFLTMP
;
A
#
# COMPACT_ATOMS: atom_id res chain seq x y z
N VAL A 1 10.85 3.84 -42.35
CA VAL A 1 12.04 3.51 -41.56
C VAL A 1 11.82 2.27 -40.72
N GLN A 2 10.62 2.02 -40.13
CA GLN A 2 10.37 0.86 -39.26
C GLN A 2 10.74 -0.48 -39.91
N PRO A 3 10.34 -0.79 -41.18
CA PRO A 3 10.76 -2.04 -41.81
C PRO A 3 12.28 -2.21 -41.95
N LEU A 4 13.02 -1.10 -42.03
CA LEU A 4 14.48 -1.12 -42.05
C LEU A 4 15.04 -1.46 -40.67
N PHE A 5 14.48 -0.92 -39.60
CA PHE A 5 14.87 -1.26 -38.23
C PHE A 5 14.56 -2.69 -37.89
N ASP A 6 13.39 -3.21 -38.32
CA ASP A 6 12.99 -4.59 -38.08
C ASP A 6 13.99 -5.60 -38.68
N VAL A 7 14.54 -5.26 -39.85
CA VAL A 7 15.50 -6.14 -40.56
C VAL A 7 16.92 -6.03 -39.99
N HIS A 8 17.37 -4.83 -39.63
CA HIS A 8 18.78 -4.56 -39.37
C HIS A 8 19.11 -4.27 -37.89
N CYS A 9 18.13 -3.88 -37.07
CA CYS A 9 18.38 -3.32 -35.75
C CYS A 9 17.67 -4.09 -34.61
N VAL A 10 16.37 -4.44 -34.79
CA VAL A 10 15.49 -4.96 -33.75
C VAL A 10 15.98 -6.30 -33.16
N LYS A 11 16.76 -7.08 -33.92
CA LYS A 11 17.35 -8.32 -33.39
C LYS A 11 18.24 -8.08 -32.16
N CYS A 12 18.94 -6.94 -32.09
CA CYS A 12 19.84 -6.56 -30.99
C CYS A 12 19.28 -5.39 -30.15
N HIS A 13 18.38 -4.61 -30.74
CA HIS A 13 17.76 -3.43 -30.14
C HIS A 13 16.23 -3.54 -30.22
N GLY A 14 15.68 -4.60 -29.67
CA GLY A 14 14.24 -4.89 -29.65
C GLY A 14 13.82 -5.52 -28.33
N PRO A 15 12.56 -5.99 -28.22
CA PRO A 15 11.99 -6.42 -26.94
C PRO A 15 12.66 -7.64 -26.34
N LEU A 16 13.35 -8.48 -27.15
CA LEU A 16 14.02 -9.70 -26.68
C LEU A 16 15.50 -9.46 -26.32
N GLU A 17 16.17 -8.53 -26.99
CA GLU A 17 17.56 -8.16 -26.75
C GLU A 17 17.69 -6.64 -26.85
N GLN A 18 18.12 -5.98 -25.77
CA GLN A 18 18.20 -4.51 -25.66
C GLN A 18 19.64 -4.08 -25.40
N LYS A 19 20.51 -4.20 -26.40
CA LYS A 19 21.90 -3.75 -26.26
C LYS A 19 21.96 -2.26 -25.98
N SER A 20 22.74 -1.87 -24.97
CA SER A 20 22.81 -0.49 -24.46
C SER A 20 21.43 0.08 -24.06
N GLY A 21 20.51 -0.78 -23.59
CA GLY A 21 19.17 -0.37 -23.19
C GLY A 21 18.32 0.24 -24.31
N LEU A 22 18.70 0.09 -25.57
CA LEU A 22 18.02 0.71 -26.72
C LEU A 22 17.05 -0.27 -27.37
N GLU A 23 15.82 0.20 -27.60
CA GLU A 23 14.79 -0.48 -28.39
C GLU A 23 14.46 0.36 -29.64
N LEU A 24 14.33 -0.30 -30.78
CA LEU A 24 14.06 0.34 -32.09
C LEU A 24 12.85 -0.27 -32.79
N ASP A 25 11.99 -0.98 -32.07
CA ASP A 25 10.81 -1.67 -32.58
C ASP A 25 9.55 -0.79 -32.58
N THR A 26 9.50 0.27 -31.78
CA THR A 26 8.39 1.22 -31.76
C THR A 26 8.88 2.67 -31.75
N PRO A 27 8.11 3.62 -32.30
CA PRO A 27 8.47 5.05 -32.27
C PRO A 27 8.68 5.57 -30.84
N GLU A 28 7.86 5.13 -29.90
CA GLU A 28 7.94 5.52 -28.49
C GLU A 28 9.24 5.02 -27.84
N ALA A 29 9.62 3.79 -28.12
CA ALA A 29 10.86 3.19 -27.62
C ALA A 29 12.11 3.88 -28.21
N ILE A 30 12.09 4.21 -29.48
CA ILE A 30 13.17 4.94 -30.15
C ILE A 30 13.36 6.33 -29.54
N LEU A 31 12.27 7.07 -29.31
CA LEU A 31 12.29 8.39 -28.68
C LEU A 31 12.74 8.37 -27.23
N LYS A 32 12.50 7.25 -26.54
CA LYS A 32 12.97 7.04 -25.17
C LYS A 32 14.50 6.96 -25.07
N GLY A 33 15.16 6.44 -26.12
CA GLY A 33 16.61 6.27 -26.17
C GLY A 33 17.14 5.06 -25.43
N GLY A 34 18.46 5.00 -25.23
CA GLY A 34 19.21 3.93 -24.56
C GLY A 34 19.79 4.34 -23.21
N ASP A 35 20.76 3.55 -22.72
CA ASP A 35 21.44 3.77 -21.44
C ASP A 35 22.17 5.11 -21.37
N ASP A 36 22.70 5.59 -22.52
CA ASP A 36 23.38 6.87 -22.63
C ASP A 36 22.42 8.05 -22.93
N GLY A 37 21.12 7.81 -22.89
CA GLY A 37 20.09 8.84 -23.12
C GLY A 37 19.46 8.80 -24.51
N ALA A 38 18.94 9.95 -24.96
CA ALA A 38 18.25 10.07 -26.25
C ALA A 38 19.20 9.81 -27.42
N VAL A 39 18.83 8.88 -28.30
CA VAL A 39 19.61 8.54 -29.51
C VAL A 39 19.19 9.37 -30.73
N ILE A 40 18.07 10.12 -30.62
CA ILE A 40 17.55 11.00 -31.67
C ILE A 40 17.43 12.43 -31.12
N SER A 41 17.94 13.38 -31.88
CA SER A 41 17.63 14.81 -31.78
C SER A 41 16.65 15.16 -32.90
N ALA A 42 15.37 15.34 -32.59
CA ALA A 42 14.33 15.55 -33.58
C ALA A 42 14.65 16.75 -34.50
N GLY A 43 14.53 16.57 -35.81
CA GLY A 43 14.90 17.55 -36.84
C GLY A 43 16.39 17.73 -37.08
N LYS A 44 17.27 17.04 -36.32
CA LYS A 44 18.74 17.21 -36.34
C LYS A 44 19.47 15.87 -36.49
N PRO A 45 19.49 15.27 -37.68
CA PRO A 45 20.17 13.99 -37.90
C PRO A 45 21.67 14.06 -37.58
N GLU A 46 22.33 15.17 -37.83
CA GLU A 46 23.78 15.35 -37.62
C GLU A 46 24.21 15.35 -36.14
N THR A 47 23.27 15.46 -35.21
CA THR A 47 23.50 15.38 -33.78
C THR A 47 22.82 14.17 -33.16
N SER A 48 22.17 13.33 -33.97
CA SER A 48 21.47 12.11 -33.53
C SER A 48 22.42 10.92 -33.48
N ALA A 49 22.71 10.38 -32.30
CA ALA A 49 23.61 9.23 -32.13
C ALA A 49 23.15 8.02 -32.97
N LEU A 50 21.84 7.81 -33.13
CA LEU A 50 21.30 6.78 -34.00
C LEU A 50 21.83 6.92 -35.46
N TYR A 51 21.86 8.12 -36.01
CA TYR A 51 22.33 8.36 -37.38
C TYR A 51 23.86 8.36 -37.45
N LEU A 52 24.54 8.97 -36.49
CA LEU A 52 26.01 9.05 -36.47
C LEU A 52 26.66 7.66 -36.41
N ASN A 53 26.09 6.74 -35.67
CA ASN A 53 26.60 5.37 -35.55
C ASN A 53 26.36 4.50 -36.80
N LEU A 54 25.62 4.98 -37.82
CA LEU A 54 25.46 4.32 -39.11
C LEU A 54 26.59 4.65 -40.09
N ALA A 55 27.50 5.58 -39.77
CA ALA A 55 28.61 5.94 -40.62
C ALA A 55 29.67 4.82 -40.64
N SER A 56 30.26 4.58 -41.82
CA SER A 56 31.26 3.49 -42.01
C SER A 56 32.51 3.61 -41.15
N GLY A 57 32.82 4.79 -40.62
CA GLY A 57 33.93 5.05 -39.69
C GLY A 57 33.49 5.31 -38.25
N ALA A 58 32.26 5.05 -37.88
CA ALA A 58 31.77 5.26 -36.51
C ALA A 58 32.30 4.18 -35.55
N ASP A 59 32.54 4.58 -34.31
CA ASP A 59 32.84 3.68 -33.19
C ASP A 59 31.95 4.03 -31.99
N PRO A 60 31.01 3.20 -31.59
CA PRO A 60 30.61 1.93 -32.22
C PRO A 60 29.91 2.11 -33.57
N HIS A 61 30.23 1.24 -34.50
CA HIS A 61 29.60 1.20 -35.82
C HIS A 61 28.37 0.25 -35.83
N MET A 62 27.24 0.72 -36.34
CA MET A 62 25.97 -0.02 -36.38
C MET A 62 25.40 -0.14 -37.80
N PRO A 63 24.87 -1.30 -38.19
CA PRO A 63 24.97 -2.61 -37.56
C PRO A 63 26.39 -3.18 -37.60
N PRO A 64 26.84 -3.94 -36.57
CA PRO A 64 28.28 -4.31 -36.42
C PRO A 64 28.79 -5.30 -37.47
N LYS A 65 27.91 -6.00 -38.21
CA LYS A 65 28.30 -7.03 -39.19
C LYS A 65 28.01 -6.68 -40.64
N LYS A 66 26.98 -5.87 -40.90
CA LYS A 66 26.56 -5.52 -42.26
C LYS A 66 26.11 -4.08 -42.29
N GLN A 67 26.86 -3.23 -42.98
CA GLN A 67 26.51 -1.84 -43.12
C GLN A 67 25.24 -1.63 -43.94
N LEU A 68 24.51 -0.57 -43.62
CA LEU A 68 23.42 -0.07 -44.45
C LEU A 68 23.97 0.55 -45.72
N SER A 69 23.24 0.42 -46.81
CA SER A 69 23.50 1.16 -48.06
C SER A 69 23.32 2.68 -47.83
N ASP A 70 23.93 3.50 -48.69
CA ASP A 70 23.76 4.94 -48.61
C ASP A 70 22.30 5.37 -48.76
N ALA A 71 21.51 4.66 -49.56
CA ALA A 71 20.07 4.88 -49.68
C ALA A 71 19.29 4.62 -48.38
N GLU A 72 19.63 3.54 -47.65
CA GLU A 72 19.02 3.21 -46.36
C GLU A 72 19.45 4.19 -45.26
N ARG A 73 20.70 4.63 -45.27
CA ARG A 73 21.19 5.67 -44.35
C ARG A 73 20.47 7.01 -44.61
N GLU A 74 20.30 7.40 -45.89
CA GLU A 74 19.56 8.61 -46.24
C GLU A 74 18.07 8.53 -45.84
N MET A 75 17.45 7.36 -45.90
CA MET A 75 16.09 7.17 -45.37
C MET A 75 16.01 7.47 -43.86
N VAL A 76 17.00 7.00 -43.07
CA VAL A 76 17.05 7.31 -41.63
C VAL A 76 17.29 8.80 -41.41
N ARG A 77 18.20 9.42 -42.19
CA ARG A 77 18.48 10.86 -42.12
C ARG A 77 17.25 11.70 -42.41
N ALA A 78 16.58 11.40 -43.50
CA ALA A 78 15.38 12.12 -43.93
C ALA A 78 14.23 11.95 -42.90
N TRP A 79 14.09 10.77 -42.34
CA TRP A 79 13.09 10.50 -41.31
C TRP A 79 13.35 11.32 -40.03
N ILE A 80 14.60 11.38 -39.56
CA ILE A 80 14.96 12.21 -38.38
C ILE A 80 14.76 13.70 -38.70
N ALA A 81 15.16 14.15 -39.90
CA ALA A 81 14.99 15.55 -40.34
C ALA A 81 13.51 15.97 -40.45
N ALA A 82 12.63 15.05 -40.82
CA ALA A 82 11.19 15.30 -40.89
C ALA A 82 10.47 15.24 -39.54
N MET A 83 11.15 14.81 -38.47
CA MET A 83 10.54 14.82 -37.15
C MET A 83 10.27 16.26 -36.71
N PRO A 84 9.03 16.59 -36.28
CA PRO A 84 8.77 17.88 -35.67
C PRO A 84 9.66 18.06 -34.46
N ALA A 85 10.16 19.27 -34.24
CA ALA A 85 10.88 19.60 -33.03
C ALA A 85 10.02 19.11 -31.83
N MET A 86 10.54 18.14 -31.11
CA MET A 86 9.85 17.73 -29.89
C MET A 86 9.76 18.98 -29.00
N PRO A 87 8.58 19.30 -28.44
CA PRO A 87 8.55 20.28 -27.38
C PRO A 87 9.60 19.83 -26.36
N GLU A 88 10.47 20.75 -25.96
CA GLU A 88 11.40 20.48 -24.85
C GLU A 88 10.58 19.77 -23.78
N LYS A 89 11.06 18.57 -23.40
CA LYS A 89 10.45 17.84 -22.29
C LYS A 89 10.22 18.89 -21.20
N PRO A 90 8.99 19.21 -20.81
CA PRO A 90 8.79 20.28 -19.85
C PRO A 90 9.73 19.94 -18.71
N LYS A 91 10.67 20.83 -18.43
CA LYS A 91 11.51 20.78 -17.23
C LYS A 91 10.53 20.39 -16.15
N ALA A 92 10.75 19.24 -15.49
CA ALA A 92 9.84 18.79 -14.44
C ALA A 92 9.53 20.07 -13.66
N PRO A 93 8.28 20.51 -13.58
CA PRO A 93 7.97 21.81 -13.01
C PRO A 93 8.77 21.86 -11.72
N GLU A 94 9.63 22.87 -11.58
CA GLU A 94 10.20 23.18 -10.28
C GLU A 94 8.98 23.23 -9.40
N VAL A 95 8.86 22.22 -8.52
CA VAL A 95 7.71 22.13 -7.64
C VAL A 95 7.81 23.40 -6.80
N GLU A 96 7.10 24.46 -7.25
CA GLU A 96 6.92 25.63 -6.41
C GLU A 96 6.58 25.06 -5.06
N THR A 97 7.40 25.35 -4.07
CA THR A 97 7.18 24.91 -2.70
C THR A 97 5.94 25.63 -2.23
N ARG A 98 4.78 25.10 -2.63
CA ARG A 98 3.48 25.64 -2.21
C ARG A 98 3.36 25.40 -0.71
N ASN A 99 3.23 26.46 0.01
CA ASN A 99 3.00 26.40 1.45
C ASN A 99 1.51 26.28 1.69
N PHE A 100 1.10 25.14 2.23
CA PHE A 100 -0.25 24.93 2.75
C PHE A 100 -0.20 24.92 4.28
N THR A 101 -1.27 25.40 4.91
CA THR A 101 -1.35 25.48 6.38
C THR A 101 -1.72 24.13 7.00
N SER A 102 -2.30 23.22 6.23
CA SER A 102 -2.72 21.90 6.68
C SER A 102 -2.69 20.86 5.56
N VAL A 103 -2.64 19.58 5.96
CA VAL A 103 -2.75 18.43 5.05
C VAL A 103 -4.07 18.47 4.27
N THR A 104 -5.19 18.81 4.95
CA THR A 104 -6.51 18.91 4.31
C THR A 104 -6.54 19.99 3.23
N GLU A 105 -5.99 21.17 3.49
CA GLU A 105 -5.90 22.25 2.51
C GLU A 105 -5.09 21.86 1.28
N ALA A 106 -3.94 21.21 1.48
CA ALA A 106 -3.11 20.72 0.39
C ALA A 106 -3.87 19.70 -0.49
N ILE A 107 -4.54 18.74 0.14
CA ILE A 107 -5.35 17.74 -0.57
C ILE A 107 -6.46 18.43 -1.36
N ASP A 108 -7.26 19.27 -0.70
CA ASP A 108 -8.42 19.92 -1.31
C ASP A 108 -8.02 20.80 -2.50
N THR A 109 -6.91 21.52 -2.37
CA THR A 109 -6.41 22.39 -3.44
C THR A 109 -5.90 21.56 -4.62
N LEU A 110 -4.96 20.64 -4.37
CA LEU A 110 -4.28 19.92 -5.45
C LEU A 110 -5.18 18.89 -6.15
N ILE A 111 -6.15 18.31 -5.45
CA ILE A 111 -7.17 17.45 -6.06
C ILE A 111 -8.14 18.29 -6.91
N SER A 112 -8.61 19.44 -6.41
CA SER A 112 -9.51 20.31 -7.18
C SER A 112 -8.85 20.87 -8.45
N GLU A 113 -7.57 21.20 -8.39
CA GLU A 113 -6.78 21.54 -9.58
C GLU A 113 -6.73 20.37 -10.57
N GLY A 114 -6.53 19.14 -10.07
CA GLY A 114 -6.56 17.92 -10.87
C GLY A 114 -7.90 17.70 -11.57
N TRP A 115 -9.02 17.97 -10.91
CA TRP A 115 -10.36 17.93 -11.52
C TRP A 115 -10.51 18.97 -12.62
N THR A 116 -10.07 20.19 -12.36
CA THR A 116 -10.12 21.27 -13.34
C THR A 116 -9.28 20.95 -14.58
N GLN A 117 -8.05 20.49 -14.40
CA GLN A 117 -7.14 20.12 -15.51
C GLN A 117 -7.69 19.00 -16.38
N ARG A 118 -8.41 18.04 -15.77
CA ARG A 118 -9.03 16.91 -16.48
C ARG A 118 -10.45 17.20 -16.96
N SER A 119 -10.98 18.38 -16.67
CA SER A 119 -12.39 18.75 -16.96
C SER A 119 -13.39 17.76 -16.33
N VAL A 120 -13.08 17.26 -15.14
CA VAL A 120 -13.90 16.29 -14.42
C VAL A 120 -14.74 17.00 -13.36
N GLN A 121 -16.02 16.60 -13.26
CA GLN A 121 -16.90 17.07 -12.20
C GLN A 121 -16.92 16.06 -11.04
N PRO A 122 -16.60 16.48 -9.81
CA PRO A 122 -16.66 15.59 -8.66
C PRO A 122 -18.12 15.23 -8.31
N ALA A 123 -18.30 14.03 -7.77
CA ALA A 123 -19.56 13.59 -7.21
C ALA A 123 -19.99 14.50 -6.05
N LYS A 124 -21.28 14.48 -5.73
CA LYS A 124 -21.78 15.21 -4.54
C LYS A 124 -21.23 14.59 -3.25
N PRO A 125 -20.94 15.38 -2.24
CA PRO A 125 -20.61 14.86 -0.93
C PRO A 125 -21.75 14.00 -0.35
N VAL A 126 -21.39 12.94 0.38
CA VAL A 126 -22.35 12.13 1.12
C VAL A 126 -22.94 12.89 2.31
N SER A 127 -24.08 12.40 2.81
CA SER A 127 -24.67 12.92 4.05
C SER A 127 -23.73 12.72 5.24
N ASP A 128 -23.94 13.50 6.29
CA ASP A 128 -23.12 13.38 7.51
C ASP A 128 -23.23 12.01 8.18
N SER A 129 -24.40 11.36 8.09
CA SER A 129 -24.58 10.02 8.66
C SER A 129 -23.77 8.96 7.90
N VAL A 130 -23.74 9.01 6.57
CA VAL A 130 -22.92 8.13 5.73
C VAL A 130 -21.42 8.43 5.93
N TRP A 131 -21.04 9.72 6.02
CA TRP A 131 -19.66 10.11 6.32
C TRP A 131 -19.23 9.62 7.72
N CYS A 132 -20.09 9.72 8.72
CA CYS A 132 -19.85 9.19 10.06
C CYS A 132 -19.55 7.69 10.03
N ARG A 133 -20.42 6.91 9.33
CA ARG A 133 -20.21 5.46 9.16
C ARG A 133 -18.85 5.16 8.51
N ARG A 134 -18.48 5.89 7.46
CA ARG A 134 -17.19 5.75 6.76
C ARG A 134 -16.01 5.99 7.70
N VAL A 135 -16.03 7.07 8.45
CA VAL A 135 -14.94 7.43 9.39
C VAL A 135 -14.81 6.42 10.54
N TYR A 136 -15.92 5.92 11.09
CA TYR A 136 -15.88 4.85 12.08
C TYR A 136 -15.25 3.57 11.53
N LEU A 137 -15.61 3.19 10.31
CA LEU A 137 -15.02 2.02 9.64
C LEU A 137 -13.52 2.18 9.42
N ASP A 138 -13.05 3.37 9.01
CA ASP A 138 -11.64 3.62 8.71
C ASP A 138 -10.77 3.88 9.95
N LEU A 139 -11.34 4.40 11.04
CA LEU A 139 -10.56 4.73 12.24
C LEU A 139 -10.79 3.77 13.42
N ALA A 140 -12.00 3.25 13.59
CA ALA A 140 -12.34 2.32 14.67
C ALA A 140 -12.53 0.87 14.19
N GLY A 141 -12.56 0.64 12.86
CA GLY A 141 -12.73 -0.70 12.27
C GLY A 141 -14.12 -1.29 12.47
N ARG A 142 -15.14 -0.45 12.67
CA ARG A 142 -16.56 -0.84 12.84
C ARG A 142 -17.48 0.28 12.43
N ILE A 143 -18.77 -0.02 12.29
CA ILE A 143 -19.82 1.01 12.17
C ILE A 143 -20.06 1.72 13.52
N PRO A 144 -20.63 2.95 13.53
CA PRO A 144 -21.05 3.60 14.77
C PRO A 144 -22.23 2.83 15.40
N THR A 145 -22.31 2.85 16.72
CA THR A 145 -23.55 2.47 17.41
C THR A 145 -24.61 3.56 17.22
N LEU A 146 -25.91 3.22 17.42
CA LEU A 146 -27.00 4.21 17.36
C LEU A 146 -26.78 5.41 18.29
N PRO A 147 -26.34 5.24 19.56
CA PRO A 147 -26.01 6.38 20.43
C PRO A 147 -24.87 7.26 19.86
N GLU A 148 -23.80 6.66 19.34
CA GLU A 148 -22.68 7.39 18.76
C GLU A 148 -23.11 8.22 17.54
N LEU A 149 -23.91 7.62 16.65
CA LEU A 149 -24.46 8.32 15.49
C LEU A 149 -25.35 9.50 15.91
N ASN A 150 -26.24 9.28 16.87
CA ASN A 150 -27.12 10.34 17.39
C ASN A 150 -26.34 11.48 18.06
N VAL A 151 -25.31 11.16 18.86
CA VAL A 151 -24.42 12.17 19.46
C VAL A 151 -23.74 12.98 18.37
N PHE A 152 -23.16 12.32 17.35
CA PHE A 152 -22.52 13.00 16.24
C PHE A 152 -23.47 13.94 15.49
N LEU A 153 -24.68 13.48 15.14
CA LEU A 153 -25.67 14.28 14.42
C LEU A 153 -26.22 15.46 15.24
N SER A 154 -26.20 15.37 16.56
CA SER A 154 -26.62 16.45 17.46
C SER A 154 -25.59 17.57 17.63
N GLN A 155 -24.32 17.34 17.23
CA GLN A 155 -23.26 18.35 17.31
C GLN A 155 -23.43 19.43 16.22
N PRO A 156 -22.87 20.67 16.42
CA PRO A 156 -22.88 21.70 15.40
C PRO A 156 -22.22 21.24 14.10
N ALA A 157 -22.85 21.52 12.96
CA ALA A 157 -22.41 21.03 11.64
C ALA A 157 -20.97 21.42 11.30
N GLU A 158 -20.53 22.61 11.72
CA GLU A 158 -19.23 23.19 11.42
C GLU A 158 -18.07 22.46 12.10
N THR A 159 -18.31 21.83 13.25
CA THR A 159 -17.25 21.26 14.09
C THR A 159 -17.36 19.74 14.27
N ARG A 160 -18.55 19.15 14.04
CA ARG A 160 -18.78 17.73 14.36
C ARG A 160 -17.83 16.75 13.67
N ARG A 161 -17.49 17.01 12.39
CA ARG A 161 -16.57 16.12 11.65
C ARG A 161 -15.18 16.15 12.25
N THR A 162 -14.64 17.34 12.53
CA THR A 162 -13.33 17.50 13.15
C THR A 162 -13.29 16.90 14.55
N ALA A 163 -14.31 17.18 15.37
CA ALA A 163 -14.42 16.64 16.71
C ALA A 163 -14.49 15.11 16.73
N LEU A 164 -15.28 14.50 15.82
CA LEU A 164 -15.37 13.04 15.70
C LEU A 164 -14.04 12.42 15.29
N VAL A 165 -13.35 12.99 14.30
CA VAL A 165 -12.05 12.46 13.85
C VAL A 165 -11.03 12.51 14.98
N ASP A 166 -10.94 13.63 15.71
CA ASP A 166 -10.02 13.78 16.83
C ASP A 166 -10.36 12.80 17.98
N GLN A 167 -11.65 12.58 18.26
CA GLN A 167 -12.11 11.59 19.23
C GLN A 167 -11.72 10.17 18.83
N LEU A 168 -11.96 9.78 17.58
CA LEU A 168 -11.66 8.43 17.09
C LEU A 168 -10.16 8.16 17.03
N LEU A 169 -9.34 9.11 16.58
CA LEU A 169 -7.88 9.00 16.60
C LEU A 169 -7.30 8.85 18.02
N ALA A 170 -8.00 9.37 19.03
CA ALA A 170 -7.62 9.21 20.44
C ALA A 170 -8.25 7.97 21.10
N SER A 171 -9.15 7.25 20.42
CA SER A 171 -9.84 6.09 20.97
C SER A 171 -8.93 4.86 21.11
N PRO A 172 -9.23 3.94 22.01
CA PRO A 172 -8.50 2.67 22.11
C PRO A 172 -8.73 1.75 20.91
N GLU A 173 -9.76 1.97 20.09
CA GLU A 173 -10.09 1.17 18.92
C GLU A 173 -9.16 1.49 17.74
N TYR A 174 -8.72 2.74 17.61
CA TYR A 174 -7.84 3.19 16.53
C TYR A 174 -6.54 2.37 16.42
N PRO A 175 -5.73 2.20 17.47
CA PRO A 175 -4.50 1.42 17.36
C PRO A 175 -4.75 -0.06 17.06
N VAL A 176 -5.85 -0.63 17.52
CA VAL A 176 -6.23 -2.01 17.23
C VAL A 176 -6.56 -2.16 15.75
N HIS A 177 -7.36 -1.25 15.18
CA HIS A 177 -7.70 -1.27 13.77
C HIS A 177 -6.47 -1.02 12.87
N MET A 178 -5.64 -0.03 13.21
CA MET A 178 -4.38 0.20 12.48
C MET A 178 -3.44 -1.01 12.55
N ARG A 179 -3.35 -1.68 13.69
CA ARG A 179 -2.56 -2.92 13.82
C ARG A 179 -3.10 -4.01 12.87
N GLU A 180 -4.40 -4.20 12.78
CA GLU A 180 -4.98 -5.21 11.87
C GLU A 180 -4.63 -4.92 10.42
N LEU A 181 -4.77 -3.69 10.00
CA LEU A 181 -4.42 -3.25 8.65
C LEU A 181 -2.93 -3.45 8.36
N TRP A 182 -2.06 -2.98 9.26
CA TRP A 182 -0.61 -3.02 9.07
C TRP A 182 0.00 -4.40 9.30
N ASP A 183 -0.55 -5.24 10.18
CA ASP A 183 -0.11 -6.63 10.31
C ASP A 183 -0.26 -7.37 8.98
N VAL A 184 -1.36 -7.16 8.28
CA VAL A 184 -1.56 -7.79 6.97
C VAL A 184 -0.64 -7.20 5.89
N PHE A 185 -0.40 -5.89 5.87
CA PHE A 185 0.55 -5.30 4.93
C PHE A 185 1.98 -5.78 5.16
N LEU A 186 2.41 -5.88 6.41
CA LEU A 186 3.78 -6.22 6.78
C LEU A 186 4.05 -7.72 6.77
N MET A 187 3.07 -8.53 7.18
CA MET A 187 3.26 -9.96 7.44
C MET A 187 2.43 -10.86 6.53
N GLY A 188 1.47 -10.31 5.81
CA GLY A 188 0.50 -11.05 5.02
C GLY A 188 -0.53 -11.81 5.86
N ARG A 189 -1.63 -12.24 5.22
CA ARG A 189 -2.56 -13.21 5.80
C ARG A 189 -1.93 -14.59 5.82
N THR A 190 -2.05 -15.26 6.92
CA THR A 190 -1.51 -16.61 7.06
C THR A 190 -2.58 -17.64 6.78
N LYS A 191 -2.18 -18.71 6.08
CA LYS A 191 -3.02 -19.90 5.83
C LYS A 191 -2.76 -21.01 6.87
N ARG A 192 -1.82 -20.80 7.81
CA ARG A 192 -1.45 -21.81 8.83
C ARG A 192 -2.13 -21.49 10.14
N ASP A 193 -2.79 -22.47 10.70
CA ASP A 193 -3.28 -22.41 12.06
C ASP A 193 -2.18 -21.98 13.05
N ASN A 194 -2.52 -21.18 14.03
CA ASN A 194 -1.65 -20.66 15.09
C ASN A 194 -0.62 -19.58 14.71
N GLN A 195 -0.48 -19.16 13.47
CA GLN A 195 0.53 -18.13 13.14
C GLN A 195 0.13 -16.76 13.68
N GLU A 196 -1.15 -16.43 13.62
CA GLU A 196 -1.72 -15.21 14.20
C GLU A 196 -1.60 -15.22 15.73
N ASP A 197 -1.92 -16.34 16.39
CA ASP A 197 -1.75 -16.50 17.83
C ASP A 197 -0.27 -16.34 18.25
N ARG A 198 0.66 -16.77 17.40
CA ARG A 198 2.10 -16.55 17.61
C ARG A 198 2.49 -15.09 17.48
N ARG A 199 1.96 -14.33 16.52
CA ARG A 199 2.18 -12.87 16.40
C ARG A 199 1.70 -12.15 17.64
N LYS A 200 0.53 -12.54 18.15
CA LYS A 200 -0.05 -12.00 19.39
C LYS A 200 0.81 -12.35 20.61
N SER A 201 1.12 -13.63 20.81
CA SER A 201 1.86 -14.11 22.01
C SER A 201 3.32 -13.65 22.04
N ASN A 202 3.94 -13.37 20.89
CA ASN A 202 5.32 -12.90 20.80
C ASN A 202 5.45 -11.37 20.75
N GLY A 203 4.35 -10.67 21.01
CA GLY A 203 4.34 -9.23 21.21
C GLY A 203 4.32 -8.38 19.94
N TRP A 204 4.26 -8.98 18.74
CA TRP A 204 4.22 -8.25 17.48
C TRP A 204 2.97 -7.35 17.37
N TRP A 205 1.81 -7.87 17.74
CA TRP A 205 0.59 -7.07 17.75
C TRP A 205 0.65 -5.92 18.75
N ALA A 206 1.15 -6.19 19.96
CA ALA A 206 1.33 -5.17 20.99
C ALA A 206 2.33 -4.08 20.56
N PHE A 207 3.38 -4.44 19.80
CA PHE A 207 4.33 -3.50 19.22
C PHE A 207 3.64 -2.55 18.24
N LEU A 208 2.84 -3.06 17.29
CA LEU A 208 2.11 -2.24 16.33
C LEU A 208 1.03 -1.38 17.02
N GLU A 209 0.23 -1.96 17.92
CA GLU A 209 -0.78 -1.22 18.67
C GLU A 209 -0.17 -0.07 19.46
N LYS A 210 0.95 -0.31 20.14
CA LYS A 210 1.67 0.73 20.88
C LYS A 210 2.24 1.81 19.95
N ALA A 211 2.71 1.43 18.76
CA ALA A 211 3.20 2.37 17.77
C ALA A 211 2.10 3.35 17.33
N PHE A 212 0.90 2.87 17.02
CA PHE A 212 -0.22 3.72 16.62
C PHE A 212 -0.89 4.43 17.79
N ALA A 213 -0.96 3.81 18.98
CA ALA A 213 -1.50 4.45 20.18
C ALA A 213 -0.69 5.68 20.60
N ASN A 214 0.61 5.64 20.43
CA ASN A 214 1.53 6.73 20.81
C ASN A 214 1.93 7.62 19.63
N ASP A 215 1.30 7.45 18.45
CA ASP A 215 1.64 8.16 17.21
C ASP A 215 3.15 8.16 16.94
N ARG A 216 3.80 6.99 17.13
CA ARG A 216 5.25 6.87 16.97
C ARG A 216 5.67 7.20 15.54
N PRO A 217 6.80 7.90 15.37
CA PRO A 217 7.36 8.18 14.06
C PRO A 217 7.47 6.90 13.22
N TRP A 218 6.84 6.87 12.05
CA TRP A 218 6.82 5.66 11.23
C TRP A 218 8.22 5.18 10.82
N ASN A 219 9.14 6.10 10.54
CA ASN A 219 10.54 5.75 10.27
C ASN A 219 11.20 5.02 11.44
N THR A 220 10.91 5.42 12.69
CA THR A 220 11.39 4.74 13.90
C THR A 220 10.75 3.35 14.05
N VAL A 221 9.46 3.21 13.76
CA VAL A 221 8.77 1.92 13.79
C VAL A 221 9.39 0.95 12.77
N VAL A 222 9.66 1.43 11.55
CA VAL A 222 10.33 0.64 10.50
C VAL A 222 11.75 0.28 10.91
N HIS A 223 12.51 1.23 11.44
CA HIS A 223 13.86 0.98 11.96
C HIS A 223 13.87 -0.13 13.01
N ASP A 224 12.98 -0.06 13.99
CA ASP A 224 12.91 -1.05 15.07
C ASP A 224 12.70 -2.49 14.56
N PHE A 225 11.80 -2.70 13.61
CA PHE A 225 11.58 -4.06 13.12
C PHE A 225 12.63 -4.50 12.07
N LEU A 226 13.31 -3.59 11.38
CA LEU A 226 14.44 -3.93 10.51
C LEU A 226 15.67 -4.30 11.33
N VAL A 227 15.96 -3.56 12.40
CA VAL A 227 17.05 -3.88 13.34
C VAL A 227 16.72 -5.13 14.16
N ALA A 228 15.44 -5.34 14.46
CA ALA A 228 14.91 -6.52 15.14
C ALA A 228 15.59 -6.83 16.49
N ARG A 229 15.80 -5.78 17.30
CA ARG A 229 16.36 -5.88 18.67
C ARG A 229 15.37 -5.31 19.68
N SER A 230 14.91 -6.14 20.60
CA SER A 230 14.01 -5.72 21.67
C SER A 230 14.83 -5.17 22.85
N THR A 231 15.22 -3.90 22.77
CA THR A 231 16.10 -3.25 23.77
C THR A 231 15.33 -2.49 24.84
N ASN A 232 14.08 -2.14 24.58
CA ASN A 232 13.24 -1.35 25.50
C ASN A 232 11.76 -1.73 25.35
N ALA A 233 10.91 -1.05 26.12
CA ALA A 233 9.47 -1.32 26.11
C ALA A 233 8.77 -0.90 24.80
N ASP A 234 9.34 0.03 24.03
CA ASP A 234 8.71 0.56 22.83
C ASP A 234 8.95 -0.30 21.60
N ASN A 235 10.10 -1.01 21.56
CA ASN A 235 10.43 -1.92 20.47
C ASN A 235 10.30 -3.41 20.82
N LYS A 236 9.73 -3.71 22.01
CA LYS A 236 9.44 -5.09 22.40
C LYS A 236 8.45 -5.73 21.41
N GLY A 237 8.83 -6.86 20.83
CA GLY A 237 8.06 -7.58 19.81
C GLY A 237 8.44 -7.25 18.37
N SER A 238 9.21 -6.17 18.10
CA SER A 238 9.63 -5.78 16.76
C SER A 238 10.44 -6.88 16.04
N ALA A 239 11.23 -7.65 16.77
CA ALA A 239 12.04 -8.74 16.23
C ALA A 239 11.22 -9.82 15.51
N TRP A 240 9.93 -9.93 15.81
CA TRP A 240 9.06 -10.93 15.21
C TRP A 240 8.94 -10.77 13.69
N PHE A 241 9.06 -9.54 13.17
CA PHE A 241 9.05 -9.28 11.73
C PHE A 241 10.08 -10.11 10.96
N LEU A 242 11.32 -10.15 11.44
CA LEU A 242 12.38 -10.97 10.83
C LEU A 242 12.29 -12.43 11.30
N TYR A 243 11.97 -12.65 12.59
CA TYR A 243 11.94 -13.98 13.21
C TYR A 243 10.96 -14.93 12.51
N GLU A 244 9.77 -14.48 12.17
CA GLU A 244 8.75 -15.29 11.51
C GLU A 244 9.21 -15.78 10.12
N ARG A 245 10.12 -15.06 9.47
CA ARG A 245 10.68 -15.39 8.14
C ARG A 245 11.82 -16.40 8.17
N ARG A 246 12.19 -16.90 9.36
CA ARG A 246 13.06 -18.06 9.58
C ARG A 246 14.40 -18.03 8.84
N ASN A 247 15.07 -16.87 8.77
CA ASN A 247 16.31 -16.66 8.02
C ASN A 247 16.19 -16.91 6.50
N GLU A 248 14.98 -16.84 5.95
CA GLU A 248 14.76 -16.86 4.51
C GLU A 248 15.00 -15.45 3.96
N PHE A 249 16.27 -15.12 3.69
CA PHE A 249 16.72 -13.74 3.43
C PHE A 249 16.11 -13.13 2.17
N GLN A 250 15.79 -13.92 1.15
CA GLN A 250 15.06 -13.48 -0.04
C GLN A 250 13.65 -13.03 0.34
N ARG A 251 12.92 -13.80 1.13
CA ARG A 251 11.61 -13.40 1.63
C ARG A 251 11.66 -12.16 2.52
N ILE A 252 12.77 -11.97 3.24
CA ILE A 252 12.98 -10.73 4.01
C ILE A 252 13.15 -9.56 3.04
N ALA A 253 13.99 -9.68 2.01
CA ALA A 253 14.22 -8.65 1.00
C ALA A 253 12.91 -8.26 0.28
N GLU A 254 12.12 -9.25 -0.16
CA GLU A 254 10.82 -9.09 -0.82
C GLU A 254 9.78 -8.40 0.08
N ALA A 255 9.81 -8.67 1.38
CA ALA A 255 8.92 -8.02 2.34
C ALA A 255 9.35 -6.60 2.69
N VAL A 256 10.65 -6.31 2.72
CA VAL A 256 11.20 -5.01 3.09
C VAL A 256 11.07 -3.99 1.96
N ALA A 257 11.29 -4.40 0.70
CA ALA A 257 11.30 -3.48 -0.44
C ALA A 257 10.00 -2.66 -0.58
N PRO A 258 8.78 -3.23 -0.52
CA PRO A 258 7.54 -2.44 -0.58
C PRO A 258 7.37 -1.45 0.58
N ILE A 259 8.01 -1.70 1.71
CA ILE A 259 7.93 -0.84 2.89
C ILE A 259 8.81 0.40 2.72
N ILE A 260 10.08 0.20 2.34
CA ILE A 260 11.07 1.28 2.29
C ILE A 260 11.16 1.98 0.94
N TYR A 261 10.70 1.33 -0.13
CA TYR A 261 10.74 1.86 -1.51
C TYR A 261 9.34 2.07 -2.11
N GLY A 262 8.30 1.47 -1.55
CA GLY A 262 6.96 1.46 -2.14
C GLY A 262 6.85 0.62 -3.41
N THR A 263 7.85 -0.19 -3.73
CA THR A 263 7.87 -1.05 -4.92
C THR A 263 8.45 -2.41 -4.63
N LYS A 264 7.98 -3.42 -5.37
CA LYS A 264 8.54 -4.77 -5.36
C LYS A 264 9.82 -4.82 -6.16
N VAL A 265 10.71 -5.72 -5.76
CA VAL A 265 12.02 -5.94 -6.43
C VAL A 265 12.24 -7.39 -6.83
N ASP A 266 11.22 -8.24 -6.72
CA ASP A 266 11.31 -9.70 -6.86
C ASP A 266 11.87 -10.13 -8.21
N CYS A 267 11.47 -9.44 -9.30
CA CYS A 267 11.99 -9.69 -10.65
C CYS A 267 13.50 -9.45 -10.76
N ALA A 268 14.06 -8.60 -9.88
CA ALA A 268 15.48 -8.28 -9.90
C ALA A 268 16.37 -9.33 -9.21
N GLN A 269 15.82 -10.45 -8.75
CA GLN A 269 16.58 -11.57 -8.24
C GLN A 269 17.53 -12.17 -9.29
N CYS A 270 17.04 -12.35 -10.53
CA CYS A 270 17.78 -13.06 -11.59
C CYS A 270 18.43 -12.13 -12.61
N HIS A 271 17.89 -10.94 -12.82
CA HIS A 271 18.36 -9.94 -13.80
C HIS A 271 17.85 -8.55 -13.41
N ASP A 272 18.37 -7.50 -14.01
CA ASP A 272 17.79 -6.15 -13.87
C ASP A 272 16.31 -6.20 -14.25
N HIS A 273 15.48 -5.42 -13.56
CA HIS A 273 14.03 -5.47 -13.78
C HIS A 273 13.71 -5.20 -15.26
N PRO A 274 12.97 -6.11 -15.94
CA PRO A 274 12.86 -6.07 -17.41
C PRO A 274 12.16 -4.81 -17.94
N LEU A 275 11.35 -4.17 -17.11
CA LEU A 275 10.47 -3.07 -17.51
C LEU A 275 10.69 -1.79 -16.69
N VAL A 276 11.47 -1.86 -15.61
CA VAL A 276 11.73 -0.75 -14.66
C VAL A 276 13.23 -0.59 -14.51
N ARG A 277 13.81 0.28 -15.32
CA ARG A 277 15.28 0.41 -15.47
C ARG A 277 15.99 0.81 -14.18
N GLU A 278 15.33 1.56 -13.32
CA GLU A 278 15.86 1.99 -12.02
C GLU A 278 16.02 0.84 -11.02
N ILE A 279 15.32 -0.29 -11.21
CA ILE A 279 15.43 -1.46 -10.32
C ILE A 279 16.45 -2.44 -10.91
N LYS A 280 17.64 -2.45 -10.31
CA LYS A 280 18.76 -3.31 -10.73
C LYS A 280 18.84 -4.57 -9.87
N GLN A 281 19.44 -5.63 -10.44
CA GLN A 281 19.75 -6.85 -9.71
C GLN A 281 20.57 -6.56 -8.43
N ALA A 282 21.48 -5.59 -8.49
CA ALA A 282 22.25 -5.13 -7.35
C ALA A 282 21.40 -4.66 -6.17
N HIS A 283 20.24 -4.00 -6.42
CA HIS A 283 19.33 -3.54 -5.36
C HIS A 283 18.65 -4.70 -4.62
N TYR A 284 18.26 -5.77 -5.35
CA TYR A 284 17.71 -6.97 -4.73
C TYR A 284 18.73 -7.65 -3.82
N TRP A 285 19.95 -7.88 -4.34
CA TRP A 285 21.01 -8.55 -3.59
C TRP A 285 21.57 -7.70 -2.46
N ALA A 286 21.47 -6.38 -2.56
CA ALA A 286 21.77 -5.46 -1.45
C ALA A 286 20.83 -5.69 -0.26
N LEU A 287 19.53 -5.85 -0.51
CA LEU A 287 18.55 -6.19 0.54
C LEU A 287 18.86 -7.56 1.15
N VAL A 288 19.14 -8.57 0.33
CA VAL A 288 19.52 -9.90 0.85
C VAL A 288 20.78 -9.81 1.70
N ALA A 289 21.81 -9.07 1.23
CA ALA A 289 23.06 -8.88 1.96
C ALA A 289 22.87 -8.16 3.30
N ALA A 290 21.96 -7.21 3.38
CA ALA A 290 21.68 -6.47 4.61
C ALA A 290 21.22 -7.40 5.77
N PHE A 291 20.54 -8.49 5.45
CA PHE A 291 19.93 -9.37 6.46
C PHE A 291 20.60 -10.75 6.61
N ASN A 292 21.45 -11.17 5.68
CA ASN A 292 21.96 -12.55 5.64
C ASN A 292 22.95 -12.94 6.75
N ARG A 293 23.38 -11.98 7.57
CA ARG A 293 24.10 -12.23 8.82
C ARG A 293 23.15 -12.54 9.99
N GLY A 294 21.83 -12.38 9.78
CA GLY A 294 20.82 -12.64 10.78
C GLY A 294 20.69 -14.12 11.12
N LYS A 295 20.45 -14.43 12.39
CA LYS A 295 20.21 -15.80 12.88
C LYS A 295 19.13 -15.79 13.95
N ASN A 296 18.06 -16.53 13.72
CA ASN A 296 17.04 -16.73 14.74
C ASN A 296 17.61 -17.47 15.94
N VAL A 297 17.33 -16.96 17.14
CA VAL A 297 17.73 -17.57 18.40
C VAL A 297 16.55 -18.37 18.95
N GLU A 298 16.74 -19.68 19.08
CA GLU A 298 15.75 -20.55 19.71
C GLU A 298 15.56 -20.15 21.18
N ARG A 299 14.43 -19.99 21.69
CA ARG A 299 14.08 -19.48 23.03
C ARG A 299 14.36 -17.98 23.20
N GLY A 300 13.37 -17.20 22.89
CA GLY A 300 13.36 -15.75 23.11
C GLY A 300 12.78 -14.95 21.95
N ASN A 301 12.60 -15.59 20.77
CA ASN A 301 12.09 -14.92 19.57
C ASN A 301 12.95 -13.70 19.19
N GLU A 302 14.24 -13.81 19.39
CA GLU A 302 15.25 -12.80 19.10
C GLU A 302 15.99 -13.14 17.80
N VAL A 303 16.56 -12.14 17.16
CA VAL A 303 17.38 -12.30 15.95
C VAL A 303 18.76 -11.75 16.22
N GLY A 304 19.72 -12.66 16.42
CA GLY A 304 21.13 -12.32 16.51
C GLY A 304 21.71 -11.94 15.14
N GLU A 305 22.96 -11.48 15.14
CA GLU A 305 23.69 -11.13 13.92
C GLU A 305 25.15 -11.56 14.04
N SER A 306 25.69 -12.19 12.99
CA SER A 306 27.12 -12.54 12.92
C SER A 306 27.97 -11.30 12.65
N ALA A 307 29.11 -11.20 13.33
CA ALA A 307 30.09 -10.15 13.07
C ALA A 307 30.93 -10.41 11.81
N VAL A 308 30.91 -11.64 11.29
CA VAL A 308 31.78 -12.07 10.19
C VAL A 308 31.01 -12.76 9.08
N GLY A 309 31.58 -12.81 7.88
CA GLY A 309 31.03 -13.49 6.71
C GLY A 309 29.82 -12.79 6.09
N GLY A 310 28.95 -13.56 5.43
CA GLY A 310 27.73 -13.06 4.80
C GLY A 310 27.95 -12.11 3.62
N PHE A 311 29.13 -12.08 3.03
CA PHE A 311 29.36 -11.40 1.76
C PHE A 311 28.80 -12.24 0.62
N ILE A 312 27.96 -11.62 -0.20
CA ILE A 312 27.29 -12.26 -1.33
C ILE A 312 27.87 -11.73 -2.63
N ASN A 313 28.08 -12.63 -3.57
CA ASN A 313 28.26 -12.28 -4.97
C ASN A 313 27.04 -12.78 -5.74
N PHE A 314 26.55 -11.98 -6.65
CA PHE A 314 25.50 -12.36 -7.60
C PHE A 314 26.07 -12.39 -9.02
N THR A 315 25.45 -13.17 -9.89
CA THR A 315 25.88 -13.30 -11.28
C THR A 315 24.84 -12.64 -12.17
N ASN A 316 25.29 -11.71 -13.00
CA ASN A 316 24.42 -11.04 -13.98
C ASN A 316 24.19 -11.91 -15.24
N LEU A 317 23.32 -11.46 -16.15
CA LEU A 317 23.03 -12.18 -17.41
C LEU A 317 24.26 -12.35 -18.31
N LYS A 318 25.31 -11.52 -18.14
CA LYS A 318 26.57 -11.66 -18.86
C LYS A 318 27.51 -12.68 -18.22
N LYS A 319 27.07 -13.38 -17.18
CA LYS A 319 27.85 -14.33 -16.37
C LYS A 319 29.01 -13.67 -15.60
N GLU A 320 28.94 -12.38 -15.34
CA GLU A 320 29.89 -11.66 -14.53
C GLU A 320 29.47 -11.74 -13.06
N SER A 321 30.40 -12.10 -12.19
CA SER A 321 30.18 -12.11 -10.74
C SER A 321 30.43 -10.72 -10.18
N GLN A 322 29.46 -10.19 -9.43
CA GLN A 322 29.54 -8.86 -8.82
C GLN A 322 29.23 -8.96 -7.32
N PRO A 323 29.92 -8.18 -6.47
CA PRO A 323 29.63 -8.16 -5.04
C PRO A 323 28.30 -7.43 -4.76
N ALA A 324 27.48 -7.99 -3.88
CA ALA A 324 26.30 -7.30 -3.36
C ALA A 324 26.77 -6.25 -2.33
N LEU A 325 26.77 -4.99 -2.73
CA LEU A 325 26.98 -3.85 -1.85
C LEU A 325 25.66 -3.43 -1.20
N LEU A 326 25.69 -2.78 -0.05
CA LEU A 326 24.49 -2.29 0.64
C LEU A 326 23.96 -1.01 -0.03
N THR A 327 23.55 -1.12 -1.28
CA THR A 327 23.09 0.01 -2.10
C THR A 327 21.57 0.08 -2.09
N LEU A 328 21.03 1.21 -1.65
CA LEU A 328 19.60 1.50 -1.68
C LEU A 328 19.14 1.84 -3.11
N LEU A 329 17.84 1.71 -3.37
CA LEU A 329 17.23 2.10 -4.65
C LEU A 329 17.45 3.59 -4.98
N THR A 330 17.72 4.42 -3.99
CA THR A 330 18.09 5.83 -4.16
C THR A 330 19.50 6.06 -4.71
N GLY A 331 20.28 4.98 -4.87
CA GLY A 331 21.71 5.03 -5.27
C GLY A 331 22.68 5.23 -4.11
N ARG A 332 22.21 5.47 -2.89
CA ARG A 332 23.07 5.55 -1.70
C ARG A 332 23.61 4.17 -1.34
N THR A 333 24.91 4.07 -1.17
CA THR A 333 25.60 2.87 -0.69
C THR A 333 26.05 3.08 0.76
N VAL A 334 25.80 2.10 1.62
CA VAL A 334 26.29 2.07 3.00
C VAL A 334 27.65 1.42 3.02
N ASP A 335 28.62 2.11 3.61
CA ASP A 335 29.96 1.58 3.79
C ASP A 335 29.97 0.46 4.83
N GLU A 336 30.57 -0.67 4.48
CA GLU A 336 30.77 -1.77 5.41
C GLU A 336 32.26 -2.22 5.41
N PRO A 337 32.82 -2.57 6.57
CA PRO A 337 34.14 -3.18 6.63
C PRO A 337 34.15 -4.50 5.85
N ARG A 338 35.07 -4.64 4.87
CA ARG A 338 35.27 -5.88 4.10
C ARG A 338 36.70 -6.36 4.27
N PRO A 339 36.93 -7.67 4.42
CA PRO A 339 38.27 -8.21 4.44
C PRO A 339 38.97 -7.97 3.09
N ALA A 340 40.27 -7.77 3.12
CA ALA A 340 41.07 -7.58 1.91
C ALA A 340 41.27 -8.93 1.18
N GLY A 341 40.89 -8.98 -0.10
CA GLY A 341 41.04 -10.18 -0.93
C GLY A 341 40.28 -11.40 -0.42
N ASP A 342 40.93 -12.58 -0.47
CA ASP A 342 40.33 -13.87 -0.05
C ASP A 342 40.54 -14.19 1.44
N GLN A 343 40.87 -13.19 2.28
CA GLN A 343 41.05 -13.41 3.71
C GLN A 343 39.75 -13.89 4.36
N GLN A 344 39.84 -15.06 4.98
CA GLN A 344 38.73 -15.55 5.81
C GLN A 344 38.70 -14.82 7.16
N GLU A 345 37.55 -14.25 7.50
CA GLU A 345 37.39 -13.64 8.81
C GLU A 345 37.20 -14.73 9.89
N THR A 346 37.98 -14.61 10.96
CA THR A 346 37.74 -15.45 12.15
C THR A 346 36.73 -14.78 13.06
N ASP A 347 35.69 -15.50 13.47
CA ASP A 347 34.76 -15.03 14.47
C ASP A 347 35.41 -15.06 15.87
N SER A 348 35.28 -13.96 16.61
CA SER A 348 35.87 -13.80 17.94
C SER A 348 35.01 -12.87 18.79
N ASP A 349 35.10 -13.08 20.12
CA ASP A 349 34.22 -12.39 21.09
C ASP A 349 34.46 -10.86 21.10
N ASP A 350 35.64 -10.40 20.75
CA ASP A 350 35.98 -8.98 20.67
C ASP A 350 35.24 -8.24 19.55
N LYS A 351 34.64 -8.95 18.58
CA LYS A 351 33.85 -8.38 17.50
C LYS A 351 32.40 -8.05 17.91
N TYR A 352 31.99 -8.45 19.08
CA TYR A 352 30.62 -8.24 19.59
C TYR A 352 30.58 -7.20 20.71
N VAL A 353 29.41 -6.56 20.86
CA VAL A 353 29.12 -5.67 22.00
C VAL A 353 28.95 -6.49 23.27
N ASP A 354 28.22 -7.62 23.19
CA ASP A 354 28.12 -8.65 24.22
C ASP A 354 28.20 -10.04 23.57
N ALA A 355 29.36 -10.66 23.68
CA ALA A 355 29.62 -11.97 23.13
C ALA A 355 28.88 -13.11 23.88
N LYS A 356 28.43 -12.86 25.12
CA LYS A 356 27.73 -13.84 25.95
C LYS A 356 26.21 -13.77 25.76
N ALA A 357 25.70 -12.70 25.13
CA ALA A 357 24.29 -12.59 24.81
C ALA A 357 23.86 -13.71 23.84
N LYS A 358 22.66 -14.26 24.02
CA LYS A 358 22.12 -15.27 23.11
C LYS A 358 21.92 -14.70 21.70
N ALA A 359 21.35 -13.51 21.60
CA ALA A 359 21.25 -12.75 20.39
C ALA A 359 22.48 -11.83 20.29
N LYS A 360 23.58 -12.38 19.78
CA LYS A 360 24.82 -11.60 19.63
C LYS A 360 24.60 -10.36 18.75
N VAL A 361 25.18 -9.26 19.17
CA VAL A 361 25.15 -7.97 18.45
C VAL A 361 26.58 -7.62 18.07
N PRO A 362 26.94 -7.55 16.78
CA PRO A 362 28.27 -7.17 16.37
C PRO A 362 28.53 -5.69 16.64
N LYS A 363 29.80 -5.31 16.84
CA LYS A 363 30.20 -3.89 16.96
C LYS A 363 29.90 -3.08 15.70
N PHE A 364 30.03 -3.69 14.52
CA PHE A 364 29.48 -3.21 13.27
C PHE A 364 28.30 -4.09 12.87
N SER A 365 27.08 -3.59 13.02
CA SER A 365 25.88 -4.27 12.57
C SER A 365 25.52 -3.83 11.16
N ARG A 366 25.60 -4.76 10.21
CA ARG A 366 25.20 -4.52 8.81
C ARG A 366 23.73 -4.17 8.72
N ARG A 367 22.90 -4.90 9.46
CA ARG A 367 21.45 -4.72 9.51
C ARG A 367 21.05 -3.35 10.06
N GLU A 368 21.74 -2.88 11.12
CA GLU A 368 21.50 -1.57 11.72
C GLU A 368 21.95 -0.45 10.78
N ALA A 369 23.15 -0.52 10.22
CA ALA A 369 23.66 0.46 9.28
C ALA A 369 22.77 0.59 8.02
N PHE A 370 22.22 -0.54 7.54
CA PHE A 370 21.24 -0.52 6.46
C PHE A 370 19.92 0.09 6.91
N ALA A 371 19.40 -0.27 8.10
CA ALA A 371 18.16 0.28 8.64
C ALA A 371 18.26 1.80 8.85
N ASP A 372 19.38 2.31 9.36
CA ASP A 372 19.65 3.75 9.48
C ASP A 372 19.52 4.45 8.12
N ALA A 373 20.24 3.95 7.11
CA ALA A 373 20.19 4.52 5.78
C ALA A 373 18.78 4.45 5.14
N ALA A 374 18.04 3.35 5.37
CA ALA A 374 16.72 3.14 4.80
C ALA A 374 15.62 3.97 5.48
N THR A 375 15.83 4.44 6.72
CA THR A 375 14.78 5.11 7.49
C THR A 375 15.05 6.58 7.81
N GLN A 376 16.32 7.01 7.79
CA GLN A 376 16.67 8.40 8.13
C GLN A 376 16.79 9.30 6.90
N GLU A 377 17.32 8.78 5.78
CA GLU A 377 17.64 9.58 4.60
C GLU A 377 16.98 9.05 3.31
N ASN A 378 16.00 8.20 3.43
CA ASN A 378 15.30 7.62 2.28
C ASN A 378 13.95 8.31 2.04
N PRO A 379 13.84 9.21 1.04
CA PRO A 379 12.58 9.90 0.76
C PRO A 379 11.47 8.95 0.25
N LEU A 380 11.84 7.76 -0.25
CA LEU A 380 10.88 6.77 -0.71
C LEU A 380 10.07 6.18 0.44
N LEU A 381 10.61 6.13 1.66
CA LEU A 381 9.90 5.64 2.84
C LEU A 381 8.64 6.48 3.13
N ALA A 382 8.76 7.80 3.12
CA ALA A 382 7.63 8.71 3.32
C ALA A 382 6.60 8.55 2.19
N ARG A 383 7.04 8.50 0.94
CA ARG A 383 6.17 8.30 -0.23
C ARG A 383 5.43 6.98 -0.18
N ALA A 384 6.11 5.90 0.22
CA ALA A 384 5.53 4.56 0.35
C ALA A 384 4.41 4.54 1.40
N PHE A 385 4.64 5.12 2.57
CA PHE A 385 3.63 5.19 3.63
C PHE A 385 2.43 6.04 3.20
N VAL A 386 2.68 7.25 2.68
CA VAL A 386 1.62 8.16 2.23
C VAL A 386 0.76 7.50 1.15
N ASN A 387 1.37 6.93 0.12
CA ASN A 387 0.64 6.30 -0.98
C ASN A 387 -0.18 5.09 -0.52
N ARG A 388 0.35 4.30 0.43
CA ARG A 388 -0.35 3.15 1.00
C ARG A 388 -1.52 3.57 1.89
N MET A 389 -1.33 4.58 2.75
CA MET A 389 -2.44 5.12 3.56
C MET A 389 -3.51 5.77 2.71
N TRP A 390 -3.11 6.50 1.66
CA TRP A 390 -4.03 7.02 0.67
C TRP A 390 -4.86 5.91 0.01
N ALA A 391 -4.21 4.83 -0.43
CA ALA A 391 -4.89 3.67 -1.01
C ALA A 391 -5.84 2.99 -0.02
N ALA A 392 -5.45 2.87 1.24
CA ALA A 392 -6.29 2.27 2.28
C ALA A 392 -7.56 3.08 2.56
N LEU A 393 -7.47 4.42 2.55
CA LEU A 393 -8.58 5.31 2.89
C LEU A 393 -9.45 5.69 1.69
N LEU A 394 -8.89 5.75 0.47
CA LEU A 394 -9.60 6.18 -0.74
C LEU A 394 -9.76 5.07 -1.79
N GLY A 395 -9.40 3.82 -1.44
CA GLY A 395 -9.58 2.65 -2.30
C GLY A 395 -8.54 2.48 -3.42
N ARG A 396 -7.74 3.51 -3.72
CA ARG A 396 -6.71 3.49 -4.76
C ARG A 396 -5.55 4.39 -4.36
N GLY A 397 -4.30 3.99 -4.64
CA GLY A 397 -3.13 4.83 -4.44
C GLY A 397 -3.04 5.97 -5.47
N ILE A 398 -2.37 7.07 -5.09
CA ILE A 398 -1.96 8.12 -6.02
C ILE A 398 -1.04 7.52 -7.09
N ILE A 399 -0.19 6.58 -6.70
CA ILE A 399 0.46 5.61 -7.58
C ILE A 399 -0.22 4.27 -7.38
N HIS A 400 -0.65 3.62 -8.45
CA HIS A 400 -1.39 2.35 -8.37
C HIS A 400 -0.81 1.31 -9.34
N PRO A 401 -0.61 0.06 -8.91
CA PRO A 401 -0.80 -0.50 -7.55
C PRO A 401 0.06 0.17 -6.47
N ALA A 402 -0.41 0.18 -5.22
CA ALA A 402 0.22 0.97 -4.15
C ALA A 402 1.65 0.55 -3.79
N ASP A 403 2.01 -0.70 -4.07
CA ASP A 403 3.32 -1.32 -3.86
C ASP A 403 4.11 -1.54 -5.16
N GLU A 404 3.78 -0.75 -6.19
CA GLU A 404 4.49 -0.69 -7.48
C GLU A 404 4.83 0.75 -7.86
N MET A 405 5.41 1.50 -6.92
CA MET A 405 5.86 2.87 -7.12
C MET A 405 7.15 2.89 -7.94
N ASN A 406 7.01 2.88 -9.24
CA ASN A 406 8.11 2.87 -10.19
C ASN A 406 7.76 3.65 -11.46
N ALA A 407 8.70 3.82 -12.38
CA ALA A 407 8.53 4.64 -13.58
C ALA A 407 7.39 4.20 -14.52
N ARG A 408 6.92 2.94 -14.42
CA ARG A 408 5.77 2.46 -15.22
C ARG A 408 4.42 2.90 -14.69
N ASN A 409 4.36 3.22 -13.42
CA ASN A 409 3.14 3.61 -12.74
C ASN A 409 3.26 5.08 -12.28
N PRO A 410 3.06 6.04 -13.19
CA PRO A 410 3.18 7.45 -12.84
C PRO A 410 2.10 7.85 -11.81
N ALA A 411 2.45 8.77 -10.93
CA ALA A 411 1.51 9.33 -9.99
C ALA A 411 0.39 10.07 -10.72
N SER A 412 -0.86 9.81 -10.37
CA SER A 412 -2.01 10.54 -10.91
C SER A 412 -2.03 12.02 -10.49
N HIS A 413 -1.50 12.32 -9.31
CA HIS A 413 -1.35 13.65 -8.72
C HIS A 413 0.07 13.80 -8.13
N PRO A 414 1.10 14.00 -8.98
CA PRO A 414 2.49 13.99 -8.53
C PRO A 414 2.80 15.09 -7.51
N ALA A 415 2.30 16.31 -7.72
CA ALA A 415 2.50 17.42 -6.78
C ALA A 415 1.90 17.14 -5.39
N LEU A 416 0.73 16.47 -5.34
CA LEU A 416 0.10 16.07 -4.09
C LEU A 416 0.93 15.03 -3.35
N LEU A 417 1.37 13.96 -4.03
CA LEU A 417 2.17 12.92 -3.40
C LEU A 417 3.50 13.47 -2.88
N ASP A 418 4.14 14.34 -3.65
CA ASP A 418 5.41 14.97 -3.26
C ASP A 418 5.24 15.88 -2.05
N TRP A 419 4.18 16.68 -2.04
CA TRP A 419 3.89 17.55 -0.91
C TRP A 419 3.55 16.74 0.35
N LEU A 420 2.66 15.76 0.26
CA LEU A 420 2.27 14.91 1.39
C LEU A 420 3.46 14.14 1.96
N ALA A 421 4.34 13.62 1.13
CA ALA A 421 5.53 12.91 1.57
C ALA A 421 6.52 13.84 2.30
N LYS A 422 6.70 15.07 1.80
CA LYS A 422 7.53 16.09 2.44
C LYS A 422 6.93 16.56 3.78
N ASP A 423 5.62 16.84 3.82
CA ASP A 423 4.93 17.21 5.06
C ASP A 423 5.01 16.10 6.10
N PHE A 424 4.80 14.84 5.68
CA PHE A 424 4.88 13.69 6.57
C PHE A 424 6.28 13.54 7.18
N ALA A 425 7.33 13.66 6.38
CA ALA A 425 8.71 13.61 6.87
C ALA A 425 9.04 14.82 7.77
N ALA A 426 8.62 16.03 7.38
CA ALA A 426 8.87 17.26 8.14
C ALA A 426 8.14 17.27 9.51
N HIS A 427 7.01 16.57 9.61
CA HIS A 427 6.24 16.42 10.86
C HIS A 427 6.52 15.07 11.53
N ASN A 428 7.79 14.66 11.52
CA ASN A 428 8.28 13.52 12.28
C ASN A 428 7.59 12.19 11.92
N TYR A 429 7.21 12.00 10.65
CA TYR A 429 6.52 10.78 10.19
C TYR A 429 5.31 10.39 11.04
N ALA A 430 4.53 11.38 11.53
CA ALA A 430 3.39 11.18 12.41
C ALA A 430 2.16 10.66 11.64
N PRO A 431 1.72 9.38 11.84
CA PRO A 431 0.60 8.80 11.09
C PRO A 431 -0.72 9.54 11.28
N ARG A 432 -1.03 9.95 12.52
CA ARG A 432 -2.33 10.60 12.83
C ARG A 432 -2.53 11.91 12.09
N ARG A 433 -1.46 12.71 11.94
CA ARG A 433 -1.54 13.98 11.18
C ARG A 433 -1.96 13.75 9.74
N LEU A 434 -1.34 12.78 9.07
CA LEU A 434 -1.66 12.42 7.68
C LEU A 434 -3.09 11.87 7.56
N ILE A 435 -3.43 10.88 8.38
CA ILE A 435 -4.75 10.24 8.38
C ILE A 435 -5.85 11.26 8.63
N ARG A 436 -5.69 12.11 9.65
CA ARG A 436 -6.62 13.21 9.96
C ARG A 436 -6.85 14.11 8.76
N GLY A 437 -5.78 14.51 8.08
CA GLY A 437 -5.89 15.37 6.90
C GLY A 437 -6.62 14.71 5.74
N ILE A 438 -6.40 13.43 5.51
CA ILE A 438 -7.08 12.67 4.44
C ILE A 438 -8.59 12.55 4.74
N VAL A 439 -8.98 12.08 5.93
CA VAL A 439 -10.39 11.81 6.25
C VAL A 439 -11.25 13.09 6.38
N LEU A 440 -10.62 14.25 6.60
CA LEU A 440 -11.29 15.56 6.61
C LEU A 440 -11.33 16.24 5.24
N SER A 441 -10.71 15.66 4.20
CA SER A 441 -10.64 16.26 2.87
C SER A 441 -11.99 16.14 2.11
N LYS A 442 -12.15 17.01 1.11
CA LYS A 442 -13.30 16.95 0.19
C LYS A 442 -13.34 15.65 -0.58
N ALA A 443 -12.18 15.15 -1.06
CA ALA A 443 -12.11 13.90 -1.81
C ALA A 443 -12.65 12.71 -1.00
N TYR A 444 -12.33 12.64 0.29
CA TYR A 444 -12.84 11.60 1.19
C TYR A 444 -14.36 11.70 1.44
N ALA A 445 -14.92 12.90 1.38
CA ALA A 445 -16.35 13.13 1.63
C ALA A 445 -17.24 12.87 0.40
N LEU A 446 -16.68 12.57 -0.77
CA LEU A 446 -17.47 12.34 -1.99
C LEU A 446 -18.26 11.04 -1.91
N GLY A 447 -19.42 11.04 -2.55
CA GLY A 447 -20.23 9.85 -2.82
C GLY A 447 -19.81 9.12 -4.08
N ALA A 448 -20.52 8.04 -4.42
CA ALA A 448 -20.42 7.37 -5.71
C ALA A 448 -21.07 8.20 -6.84
N GLY A 449 -20.90 7.79 -8.10
CA GLY A 449 -21.66 8.36 -9.23
C GLY A 449 -20.97 9.51 -9.94
N SER A 450 -19.69 9.34 -10.30
CA SER A 450 -19.02 10.15 -11.31
C SER A 450 -18.54 9.25 -12.44
N ASP A 451 -18.66 9.73 -13.69
CA ASP A 451 -18.06 9.06 -14.87
C ASP A 451 -16.53 9.30 -14.97
N ALA A 452 -15.96 9.94 -13.96
CA ALA A 452 -14.53 10.22 -13.91
C ALA A 452 -13.72 8.94 -13.71
N PRO A 453 -12.52 8.86 -14.31
CA PRO A 453 -11.64 7.73 -14.07
C PRO A 453 -11.22 7.67 -12.58
N PRO A 454 -11.07 6.47 -11.99
CA PRO A 454 -10.79 6.31 -10.55
C PRO A 454 -9.56 7.07 -10.05
N GLU A 455 -8.56 7.27 -10.90
CA GLU A 455 -7.34 8.02 -10.56
C GLU A 455 -7.57 9.54 -10.44
N ALA A 456 -8.74 10.06 -10.78
CA ALA A 456 -9.09 11.45 -10.56
C ALA A 456 -9.56 11.72 -9.12
N PHE A 457 -9.91 10.70 -8.35
CA PHE A 457 -10.47 10.82 -6.99
C PHE A 457 -11.67 11.78 -6.95
N ALA A 458 -12.47 11.79 -8.02
CA ALA A 458 -13.65 12.64 -8.16
C ALA A 458 -14.94 11.96 -7.65
N ALA A 459 -14.85 10.73 -7.19
CA ALA A 459 -15.93 9.99 -6.53
C ALA A 459 -15.31 9.00 -5.53
N ASN A 460 -16.15 8.52 -4.60
CA ASN A 460 -15.77 7.39 -3.76
C ASN A 460 -15.53 6.14 -4.61
N ILE A 461 -14.45 5.44 -4.32
CA ILE A 461 -14.16 4.13 -4.89
C ILE A 461 -14.70 3.09 -3.94
N GLU A 462 -15.71 2.36 -4.39
CA GLU A 462 -16.30 1.28 -3.60
C GLU A 462 -15.24 0.22 -3.29
N ARG A 463 -15.15 -0.17 -2.03
CA ARG A 463 -14.22 -1.19 -1.56
C ARG A 463 -14.88 -2.08 -0.50
N PRO A 464 -14.65 -3.38 -0.54
CA PRO A 464 -15.18 -4.29 0.48
C PRO A 464 -14.58 -3.98 1.85
N LEU A 465 -15.36 -4.25 2.89
CA LEU A 465 -14.87 -4.23 4.26
C LEU A 465 -13.94 -5.41 4.52
N SER A 466 -12.94 -5.23 5.38
CA SER A 466 -12.12 -6.32 5.87
C SER A 466 -12.93 -7.27 6.76
N ALA A 467 -12.45 -8.50 6.90
CA ALA A 467 -13.10 -9.49 7.77
C ALA A 467 -13.25 -8.99 9.22
N GLU A 468 -12.28 -8.23 9.71
CA GLU A 468 -12.29 -7.61 11.03
C GLU A 468 -13.38 -6.53 11.14
N GLN A 469 -13.46 -5.67 10.13
CA GLN A 469 -14.51 -4.64 10.06
C GLN A 469 -15.90 -5.26 10.00
N ILE A 470 -16.08 -6.29 9.17
CA ILE A 470 -17.37 -7.02 9.06
C ILE A 470 -17.72 -7.66 10.41
N SER A 471 -16.82 -8.39 11.04
CA SER A 471 -17.05 -9.06 12.32
C SER A 471 -17.52 -8.09 13.40
N ARG A 472 -16.82 -6.95 13.57
CA ARG A 472 -17.19 -5.93 14.54
C ARG A 472 -18.49 -5.21 14.16
N SER A 473 -18.69 -4.90 12.89
CA SER A 473 -19.88 -4.22 12.43
C SER A 473 -21.15 -5.06 12.61
N TRP A 474 -21.09 -6.37 12.37
CA TRP A 474 -22.20 -7.28 12.66
C TRP A 474 -22.59 -7.27 14.15
N ARG A 475 -21.60 -7.26 15.03
CA ARG A 475 -21.85 -7.21 16.46
C ARG A 475 -22.49 -5.89 16.89
N VAL A 476 -21.96 -4.78 16.36
CA VAL A 476 -22.52 -3.45 16.60
C VAL A 476 -23.96 -3.34 16.05
N ALA A 477 -24.20 -3.81 14.83
CA ALA A 477 -25.54 -3.84 14.23
C ALA A 477 -26.54 -4.69 15.04
N ALA A 478 -26.04 -5.71 15.74
CA ALA A 478 -26.84 -6.53 16.65
C ALA A 478 -26.96 -5.92 18.09
N GLY A 479 -26.34 -4.76 18.36
CA GLY A 479 -26.32 -4.14 19.69
C GLY A 479 -25.43 -4.88 20.69
N ARG A 480 -24.30 -5.46 20.22
CA ARG A 480 -23.33 -6.18 21.02
C ARG A 480 -22.02 -5.41 21.13
N SER A 481 -21.19 -5.76 22.11
CA SER A 481 -19.78 -5.32 22.15
C SER A 481 -19.08 -5.71 20.84
N PRO A 482 -18.25 -4.84 20.24
CA PRO A 482 -17.62 -5.10 18.94
C PRO A 482 -16.66 -6.30 18.96
N ASP A 483 -16.02 -6.59 20.08
CA ASP A 483 -14.95 -7.59 20.15
C ASP A 483 -15.46 -8.99 20.43
N ASP A 484 -15.04 -9.95 19.59
CA ASP A 484 -15.25 -11.38 19.72
C ASP A 484 -14.23 -12.12 18.84
N ASP A 485 -13.22 -12.69 19.48
CA ASP A 485 -12.11 -13.34 18.78
C ASP A 485 -12.54 -14.59 18.01
N ALA A 486 -13.54 -15.33 18.50
CA ALA A 486 -14.03 -16.53 17.83
C ALA A 486 -14.78 -16.19 16.54
N LEU A 487 -15.70 -15.19 16.59
CA LEU A 487 -16.38 -14.71 15.39
C LEU A 487 -15.39 -14.11 14.38
N ARG A 488 -14.47 -13.27 14.86
CA ARG A 488 -13.43 -12.68 14.01
C ARG A 488 -12.63 -13.74 13.26
N LYS A 489 -12.12 -14.77 13.96
CA LYS A 489 -11.38 -15.88 13.34
C LYS A 489 -12.22 -16.62 12.30
N ALA A 490 -13.48 -16.86 12.56
CA ALA A 490 -14.39 -17.51 11.63
C ALA A 490 -14.61 -16.65 10.38
N VAL A 491 -14.81 -15.33 10.53
CA VAL A 491 -14.97 -14.40 9.42
C VAL A 491 -13.68 -14.26 8.61
N VAL A 492 -12.52 -14.13 9.26
CA VAL A 492 -11.19 -14.08 8.59
C VAL A 492 -10.93 -15.33 7.76
N THR A 493 -11.38 -16.50 8.23
CA THR A 493 -11.22 -17.75 7.47
C THR A 493 -12.08 -17.76 6.21
N ALA A 494 -13.30 -17.20 6.29
CA ALA A 494 -14.23 -17.14 5.16
C ALA A 494 -13.92 -15.99 4.17
N LEU A 495 -13.36 -14.89 4.67
CA LEU A 495 -13.12 -13.63 3.96
C LEU A 495 -11.64 -13.21 4.14
N PRO A 496 -10.69 -13.90 3.50
CA PRO A 496 -9.27 -13.73 3.83
C PRO A 496 -8.63 -12.43 3.30
N ASP A 497 -9.22 -11.75 2.33
CA ASP A 497 -8.59 -10.60 1.69
C ASP A 497 -8.86 -9.29 2.46
N VAL A 498 -7.82 -8.49 2.64
CA VAL A 498 -7.88 -7.21 3.38
C VAL A 498 -7.97 -6.00 2.46
N LEU A 499 -7.34 -6.07 1.30
CA LEU A 499 -7.48 -5.14 0.20
C LEU A 499 -7.67 -5.98 -1.06
N PRO A 500 -8.87 -6.48 -1.32
CA PRO A 500 -9.13 -7.21 -2.54
C PRO A 500 -8.92 -6.26 -3.73
N LYS A 501 -8.15 -6.73 -4.72
CA LYS A 501 -7.98 -6.01 -5.98
C LYS A 501 -9.30 -5.92 -6.73
N GLU A 502 -10.16 -6.93 -6.54
CA GLU A 502 -11.49 -7.03 -7.11
C GLU A 502 -12.41 -7.76 -6.11
N TYR A 503 -13.67 -7.33 -6.02
CA TYR A 503 -14.67 -8.04 -5.22
C TYR A 503 -15.14 -9.26 -6.00
N ASN A 504 -14.57 -10.41 -5.68
CA ASN A 504 -15.03 -11.70 -6.18
C ASN A 504 -15.74 -12.44 -5.05
N ALA A 505 -17.07 -12.42 -5.07
CA ALA A 505 -17.88 -13.22 -4.13
C ALA A 505 -17.56 -14.71 -4.34
N THR A 506 -16.95 -15.33 -3.34
CA THR A 506 -16.63 -16.75 -3.39
C THR A 506 -17.81 -17.60 -2.86
N PHE A 507 -17.88 -18.85 -3.31
CA PHE A 507 -18.85 -19.80 -2.77
C PHE A 507 -18.72 -19.97 -1.24
N GLN A 508 -17.49 -19.92 -0.72
CA GLN A 508 -17.22 -20.01 0.72
C GLN A 508 -17.81 -18.82 1.49
N GLN A 509 -17.74 -17.62 0.94
CA GLN A 509 -18.34 -16.41 1.53
C GLN A 509 -19.86 -16.54 1.58
N ALA A 510 -20.49 -16.90 0.46
CA ALA A 510 -21.93 -17.10 0.41
C ALA A 510 -22.38 -18.20 1.39
N GLN A 511 -21.67 -19.32 1.44
CA GLN A 511 -21.94 -20.41 2.36
C GLN A 511 -21.81 -19.99 3.83
N PHE A 512 -20.78 -19.20 4.16
CA PHE A 512 -20.59 -18.68 5.51
C PHE A 512 -21.74 -17.75 5.92
N LEU A 513 -22.10 -16.79 5.08
CA LEU A 513 -23.19 -15.84 5.33
C LEU A 513 -24.54 -16.53 5.54
N THR A 514 -24.79 -17.62 4.79
CA THR A 514 -26.06 -18.34 4.86
C THR A 514 -26.13 -19.32 6.04
N ASN A 515 -25.01 -19.97 6.39
CA ASN A 515 -25.03 -21.13 7.28
C ASN A 515 -24.24 -20.96 8.60
N SER A 516 -23.66 -19.78 8.87
CA SER A 516 -22.88 -19.59 10.11
C SER A 516 -23.75 -19.57 11.36
N PRO A 517 -23.64 -20.56 12.27
CA PRO A 517 -24.38 -20.53 13.53
C PRO A 517 -24.00 -19.35 14.42
N ALA A 518 -22.73 -18.92 14.36
CA ALA A 518 -22.22 -17.78 15.12
C ALA A 518 -22.89 -16.47 14.64
N PHE A 519 -23.00 -16.26 13.31
CA PHE A 519 -23.73 -15.12 12.77
C PHE A 519 -25.22 -15.17 13.08
N ALA A 520 -25.88 -16.32 12.89
CA ALA A 520 -27.30 -16.49 13.24
C ALA A 520 -27.60 -16.22 14.73
N ALA A 521 -26.66 -16.56 15.62
CA ALA A 521 -26.79 -16.31 17.06
C ALA A 521 -26.77 -14.81 17.42
N LEU A 522 -26.10 -13.96 16.61
CA LEU A 522 -26.08 -12.51 16.83
C LEU A 522 -27.46 -11.88 16.62
N LEU A 523 -28.24 -12.40 15.69
CA LEU A 523 -29.54 -11.87 15.30
C LEU A 523 -30.69 -12.33 16.22
N LYS A 524 -30.40 -13.16 17.24
CA LYS A 524 -31.37 -13.56 18.25
C LYS A 524 -31.65 -12.43 19.23
N PRO A 525 -32.93 -12.17 19.58
CA PRO A 525 -33.30 -11.16 20.56
C PRO A 525 -32.67 -11.48 21.93
N MET A 526 -32.01 -10.50 22.54
CA MET A 526 -31.53 -10.52 23.92
C MET A 526 -31.80 -9.16 24.58
N PRO A 527 -31.91 -9.07 25.90
CA PRO A 527 -32.11 -7.80 26.57
C PRO A 527 -31.08 -6.74 26.11
N GLY A 528 -31.54 -5.58 25.66
CA GLY A 528 -30.70 -4.49 25.18
C GLY A 528 -30.14 -4.65 23.76
N SER A 529 -30.39 -5.76 23.08
CA SER A 529 -29.96 -5.95 21.68
C SER A 529 -30.88 -5.24 20.68
N ILE A 530 -30.33 -4.91 19.50
CA ILE A 530 -31.12 -4.31 18.40
C ILE A 530 -32.31 -5.20 18.00
N PRO A 531 -32.16 -6.55 17.83
CA PRO A 531 -33.31 -7.40 17.57
C PRO A 531 -34.44 -7.29 18.62
N ALA A 532 -34.09 -7.16 19.89
CA ALA A 532 -35.10 -6.99 20.96
C ALA A 532 -35.76 -5.59 20.91
N LEU A 533 -34.98 -4.55 20.66
CA LEU A 533 -35.50 -3.18 20.49
C LEU A 533 -36.47 -3.09 19.32
N LEU A 534 -36.11 -3.67 18.17
CA LEU A 534 -36.99 -3.74 16.99
C LEU A 534 -38.29 -4.48 17.30
N GLY A 535 -38.21 -5.62 18.01
CA GLY A 535 -39.37 -6.39 18.42
C GLY A 535 -40.35 -5.61 19.30
N ALA A 536 -39.84 -4.66 20.10
CA ALA A 536 -40.68 -3.84 21.00
C ALA A 536 -41.32 -2.62 20.33
N LEU A 537 -40.91 -2.24 19.10
CA LEU A 537 -41.50 -1.10 18.39
C LEU A 537 -42.94 -1.40 17.92
N PRO A 538 -43.83 -0.39 17.95
CA PRO A 538 -45.27 -0.60 17.70
C PRO A 538 -45.62 -0.83 16.22
N THR A 539 -44.87 -0.23 15.29
CA THR A 539 -45.16 -0.30 13.86
C THR A 539 -44.03 -0.90 13.04
N ASN A 540 -44.35 -1.46 11.87
CA ASN A 540 -43.35 -2.03 10.96
C ASN A 540 -42.46 -0.96 10.31
N GLU A 541 -42.99 0.24 10.09
CA GLU A 541 -42.29 1.40 9.58
C GLU A 541 -41.19 1.86 10.57
N ALA A 542 -41.52 1.92 11.86
CA ALA A 542 -40.57 2.24 12.92
C ALA A 542 -39.48 1.16 13.04
N ARG A 543 -39.85 -0.11 12.89
CA ARG A 543 -38.89 -1.23 12.85
C ARG A 543 -37.96 -1.12 11.66
N ALA A 544 -38.49 -0.88 10.46
CA ALA A 544 -37.68 -0.68 9.26
C ALA A 544 -36.71 0.49 9.42
N SER A 545 -37.19 1.65 9.87
CA SER A 545 -36.34 2.84 10.08
C SER A 545 -35.20 2.58 11.07
N LEU A 546 -35.50 1.93 12.20
CA LEU A 546 -34.45 1.62 13.20
C LEU A 546 -33.48 0.55 12.68
N ALA A 547 -33.95 -0.45 11.92
CA ALA A 547 -33.07 -1.46 11.32
C ALA A 547 -32.04 -0.83 10.38
N PHE A 548 -32.48 0.02 9.44
CA PHE A 548 -31.59 0.73 8.52
C PHE A 548 -30.62 1.66 9.25
N LEU A 549 -31.08 2.40 10.25
CA LEU A 549 -30.19 3.24 11.08
C LEU A 549 -29.12 2.41 11.80
N ALA A 550 -29.47 1.23 12.30
CA ALA A 550 -28.56 0.37 13.05
C ALA A 550 -27.55 -0.36 12.15
N THR A 551 -27.87 -0.59 10.88
CA THR A 551 -27.04 -1.33 9.94
C THR A 551 -26.32 -0.40 8.95
N GLU A 552 -27.09 0.46 8.24
CA GLU A 552 -26.55 1.31 7.17
C GLU A 552 -26.19 2.74 7.65
N GLY A 553 -26.58 3.12 8.87
CA GLY A 553 -26.35 4.46 9.41
C GLY A 553 -27.21 5.54 8.76
N ARG A 554 -28.25 5.16 8.00
CA ARG A 554 -29.18 6.06 7.33
C ARG A 554 -30.62 5.60 7.48
N LEU A 555 -31.55 6.48 7.20
CA LEU A 555 -32.95 6.07 7.04
C LEU A 555 -33.14 5.36 5.70
N PRO A 556 -34.13 4.43 5.61
CA PRO A 556 -34.52 3.87 4.33
C PRO A 556 -35.13 4.95 3.43
N ASP A 557 -34.98 4.81 2.13
CA ASP A 557 -35.74 5.60 1.17
C ASP A 557 -37.22 5.14 1.14
N ALA A 558 -38.06 5.79 0.31
CA ALA A 558 -39.49 5.48 0.28
C ALA A 558 -39.79 4.05 -0.20
N GLU A 559 -39.00 3.53 -1.14
CA GLU A 559 -39.17 2.19 -1.67
C GLU A 559 -38.68 1.14 -0.67
N GLU A 560 -37.48 1.32 -0.12
CA GLU A 560 -36.90 0.48 0.94
C GLU A 560 -37.83 0.40 2.17
N ALA A 561 -38.37 1.55 2.62
CA ALA A 561 -39.31 1.60 3.75
C ALA A 561 -40.56 0.80 3.47
N SER A 562 -41.14 0.95 2.26
CA SER A 562 -42.34 0.22 1.83
C SER A 562 -42.07 -1.29 1.77
N GLN A 563 -40.98 -1.70 1.16
CA GLN A 563 -40.59 -3.11 1.01
C GLN A 563 -40.33 -3.76 2.38
N ALA A 564 -39.54 -3.11 3.25
CA ALA A 564 -39.26 -3.62 4.59
C ALA A 564 -40.51 -3.73 5.46
N ALA A 565 -41.40 -2.74 5.41
CA ALA A 565 -42.66 -2.78 6.16
C ALA A 565 -43.59 -3.89 5.65
N ALA A 566 -43.69 -4.08 4.33
CA ALA A 566 -44.47 -5.17 3.71
C ALA A 566 -43.89 -6.54 4.07
N PHE A 567 -42.56 -6.69 4.05
CA PHE A 567 -41.86 -7.90 4.48
C PHE A 567 -42.20 -8.24 5.95
N LEU A 568 -42.03 -7.29 6.86
CA LEU A 568 -42.38 -7.49 8.28
C LEU A 568 -43.86 -7.82 8.49
N LYS A 569 -44.76 -7.24 7.69
CA LYS A 569 -46.18 -7.54 7.71
C LYS A 569 -46.47 -8.98 7.28
N SER A 570 -45.75 -9.52 6.31
CA SER A 570 -45.92 -10.91 5.87
C SER A 570 -45.52 -11.92 6.97
N HIS A 571 -44.73 -11.49 7.95
CA HIS A 571 -44.30 -12.28 9.11
C HIS A 571 -45.12 -12.00 10.39
N ALA A 572 -46.36 -11.49 10.26
CA ALA A 572 -47.19 -11.16 11.42
C ALA A 572 -47.44 -12.34 12.37
N GLY A 573 -47.42 -13.58 11.88
CA GLY A 573 -47.53 -14.80 12.68
C GLY A 573 -46.26 -15.20 13.45
N ALA A 574 -45.08 -14.64 13.09
CA ALA A 574 -43.79 -14.88 13.72
C ALA A 574 -42.93 -13.60 13.67
N PRO A 575 -43.30 -12.53 14.41
CA PRO A 575 -42.65 -11.22 14.27
C PRO A 575 -41.16 -11.23 14.59
N ALA A 576 -40.72 -12.09 15.50
CA ALA A 576 -39.29 -12.23 15.84
C ALA A 576 -38.45 -12.80 14.67
N ASP A 577 -39.03 -13.70 13.88
CA ASP A 577 -38.42 -14.23 12.67
C ASP A 577 -38.32 -13.15 11.59
N GLY A 578 -39.37 -12.36 11.38
CA GLY A 578 -39.36 -11.24 10.45
C GLY A 578 -38.28 -10.20 10.77
N VAL A 579 -38.12 -9.85 12.05
CA VAL A 579 -37.06 -8.94 12.50
C VAL A 579 -35.67 -9.54 12.26
N ARG A 580 -35.49 -10.82 12.60
CA ARG A 580 -34.21 -11.53 12.37
C ARG A 580 -33.85 -11.53 10.87
N ASP A 581 -34.80 -11.89 10.03
CA ASP A 581 -34.56 -12.06 8.60
C ASP A 581 -34.37 -10.71 7.90
N LEU A 582 -35.03 -9.63 8.36
CA LEU A 582 -34.75 -8.26 7.90
C LEU A 582 -33.31 -7.84 8.26
N LEU A 583 -32.89 -8.05 9.51
CA LEU A 583 -31.54 -7.74 9.93
C LEU A 583 -30.49 -8.59 9.17
N TRP A 584 -30.81 -9.86 8.93
CA TRP A 584 -29.96 -10.72 8.11
C TRP A 584 -29.81 -10.16 6.71
N ALA A 585 -30.88 -9.77 6.05
CA ALA A 585 -30.86 -9.20 4.70
C ALA A 585 -30.03 -7.92 4.65
N LEU A 586 -30.24 -6.99 5.60
CA LEU A 586 -29.49 -5.74 5.66
C LEU A 586 -27.99 -5.99 5.94
N THR A 587 -27.65 -6.79 6.93
CA THR A 587 -26.25 -7.02 7.33
C THR A 587 -25.46 -7.90 6.36
N THR A 588 -26.11 -8.52 5.38
CA THR A 588 -25.49 -9.25 4.27
C THR A 588 -25.60 -8.53 2.93
N SER A 589 -26.19 -7.34 2.91
CA SER A 589 -26.31 -6.50 1.72
C SER A 589 -24.92 -6.04 1.20
N ALA A 590 -24.84 -5.70 -0.07
CA ALA A 590 -23.64 -5.10 -0.64
C ALA A 590 -23.30 -3.77 0.06
N GLU A 591 -24.31 -2.94 0.38
CA GLU A 591 -24.13 -1.67 1.08
C GLU A 591 -23.50 -1.87 2.47
N PHE A 592 -23.94 -2.89 3.22
CA PHE A 592 -23.33 -3.17 4.52
C PHE A 592 -21.88 -3.66 4.42
N LEU A 593 -21.61 -4.51 3.44
CA LEU A 593 -20.31 -5.20 3.28
C LEU A 593 -19.26 -4.36 2.54
N THR A 594 -19.62 -3.17 2.07
CA THR A 594 -18.71 -2.26 1.39
C THR A 594 -18.59 -0.92 2.13
N MET A 595 -17.55 -0.20 1.79
CA MET A 595 -17.32 1.17 2.27
C MET A 595 -18.24 2.12 1.50
N PRO A 596 -19.14 2.87 2.19
CA PRO A 596 -20.12 3.72 1.55
C PRO A 596 -19.54 4.92 0.82
#